data_c8f7237662fa8e2167c303480cb00758
#
_entry.id   c8f7237662fa8e2167c303480cb00758
#
_cell.length_a   1.000
_cell.length_b   1.000
_cell.length_c   1.000
_cell.angle_alpha   90.00
_cell.angle_beta   90.00
_cell.angle_gamma   90.00
#
_symmetry.space_group_name_H-M   'P 1'
#
loop_
_entity.id
_entity.type
_entity.pdbx_description
1 polymer ?
#
loop_
_entity_poly.entity_id
_entity_poly.type
_entity_poly.pdbx_seq_one_letter_code
_entity_poly.pdbx_strand_id
1 'polypeptide(L)'
;MEALIKSGRLTGTIQAPASKSSMQRACAAALLNKGVTSIHNPGHSNDDQAALGVIQALGAEVTRGVDVLTIVSQGVRPGKAAVNCGESGLGIRMFTPIIALSEKPIAVNGEGSLLTRPMDFFDEIFPQLGIRVASNKGRLPLEIQGPLQPRTITIDGSLSSQFLTGLLFAYAAGGAKGVSIKVNNLKSRPYIDLTLQVLQHFGWKVENRNYEEFYFSGGGVEAPADRTYTVEGDWSGGAFLLVAGAIAGPITVKGLDTASTQADKAILQALKDCGAALTPGENTIDIGPGKLKAFQFDATDCPDLFPPLVALATYCEGTTVIKGVSRLAHKESNRGLTLQDEFGKMGVVIGLDGDRMKVYGGKGLKGAVVHSRHDHRIAMACAVAALRAEGDTTIEEAQAINKSYPDFYEHLQQLGAVVNIKKELV
;
A
#
# COMPACT_ATOMS: atom_id res chain seq x y z
N MET A 1 4.05 14.69 -17.09
CA MET A 1 4.87 15.43 -16.08
C MET A 1 6.24 14.78 -15.99
N GLU A 2 7.28 15.58 -16.00
CA GLU A 2 8.65 15.14 -15.78
C GLU A 2 9.20 15.74 -14.49
N ALA A 3 10.03 14.99 -13.77
CA ALA A 3 10.79 15.48 -12.62
C ALA A 3 12.28 15.34 -12.88
N LEU A 4 13.00 16.46 -12.82
CA LEU A 4 14.46 16.50 -12.87
C LEU A 4 15.00 16.52 -11.44
N ILE A 5 15.79 15.52 -11.10
CA ILE A 5 16.42 15.40 -9.79
C ILE A 5 17.91 15.67 -9.95
N LYS A 6 18.42 16.65 -9.21
CA LYS A 6 19.87 16.89 -9.10
C LYS A 6 20.42 16.18 -7.88
N SER A 7 21.66 15.70 -7.99
CA SER A 7 22.34 15.15 -6.82
C SER A 7 22.58 16.25 -5.77
N GLY A 8 22.50 15.88 -4.50
CA GLY A 8 22.70 16.82 -3.40
C GLY A 8 22.44 16.19 -2.05
N ARG A 9 22.81 16.90 -1.00
CA ARG A 9 22.59 16.47 0.39
C ARG A 9 21.23 16.90 0.88
N LEU A 10 20.66 16.06 1.73
CA LEU A 10 19.44 16.34 2.48
C LEU A 10 19.78 16.73 3.92
N THR A 11 18.97 17.62 4.49
CA THR A 11 19.01 17.99 5.93
C THR A 11 17.61 18.26 6.44
N GLY A 12 17.47 18.31 7.74
CA GLY A 12 16.24 18.74 8.40
C GLY A 12 15.31 17.60 8.78
N THR A 13 14.06 17.97 8.99
CA THR A 13 13.02 17.10 9.54
C THR A 13 11.82 17.09 8.60
N ILE A 14 11.21 15.93 8.42
CA ILE A 14 10.01 15.76 7.61
C ILE A 14 8.99 14.89 8.32
N GLN A 15 7.72 15.22 8.16
CA GLN A 15 6.60 14.39 8.61
C GLN A 15 6.30 13.33 7.54
N ALA A 16 6.27 12.06 7.92
CA ALA A 16 5.84 10.98 7.03
C ALA A 16 4.40 11.20 6.57
N PRO A 17 4.04 10.78 5.34
CA PRO A 17 2.66 10.88 4.87
C PRO A 17 1.75 9.95 5.66
N ALA A 18 0.43 10.19 5.61
CA ALA A 18 -0.55 9.31 6.19
C ALA A 18 -0.56 7.94 5.49
N SER A 19 -0.70 6.87 6.26
CA SER A 19 -0.71 5.51 5.74
C SER A 19 -1.91 5.25 4.83
N LYS A 20 -1.62 4.97 3.57
CA LYS A 20 -2.63 4.57 2.59
C LYS A 20 -3.35 3.28 3.01
N SER A 21 -2.62 2.28 3.48
CA SER A 21 -3.18 1.00 3.93
C SER A 21 -4.10 1.16 5.15
N SER A 22 -3.72 2.02 6.08
CA SER A 22 -4.53 2.35 7.27
C SER A 22 -5.76 3.17 6.89
N MET A 23 -5.58 4.22 6.07
CA MET A 23 -6.65 5.11 5.63
C MET A 23 -7.76 4.36 4.89
N GLN A 24 -7.42 3.50 3.93
CA GLN A 24 -8.42 2.76 3.17
C GLN A 24 -9.20 1.78 4.05
N ARG A 25 -8.53 1.13 5.01
CA ARG A 25 -9.21 0.26 5.99
C ARG A 25 -10.12 1.06 6.92
N ALA A 26 -9.69 2.24 7.33
CA ALA A 26 -10.54 3.14 8.13
C ALA A 26 -11.78 3.59 7.35
N CYS A 27 -11.67 3.85 6.05
CA CYS A 27 -12.80 4.16 5.19
C CYS A 27 -13.80 3.00 5.12
N ALA A 28 -13.31 1.77 4.95
CA ALA A 28 -14.15 0.58 4.95
C ALA A 28 -14.87 0.40 6.29
N ALA A 29 -14.15 0.52 7.38
CA ALA A 29 -14.72 0.42 8.73
C ALA A 29 -15.75 1.53 9.00
N ALA A 30 -15.47 2.76 8.59
CA ALA A 30 -16.38 3.89 8.75
C ALA A 30 -17.70 3.71 7.97
N LEU A 31 -17.63 3.16 6.76
CA LEU A 31 -18.82 2.79 5.99
C LEU A 31 -19.68 1.77 6.74
N LEU A 32 -19.03 0.76 7.31
CA LEU A 32 -19.70 -0.34 7.98
C LEU A 32 -20.16 0.01 9.40
N ASN A 33 -19.56 1.00 10.02
CA ASN A 33 -19.96 1.54 11.32
C ASN A 33 -21.25 2.35 11.16
N LYS A 34 -22.33 1.89 11.79
CA LYS A 34 -23.60 2.60 11.77
C LYS A 34 -23.57 3.73 12.79
N GLY A 35 -23.12 4.91 12.36
CA GLY A 35 -22.93 6.09 13.21
C GLY A 35 -22.01 7.12 12.57
N VAL A 36 -21.32 7.87 13.41
CA VAL A 36 -20.37 8.92 13.00
C VAL A 36 -18.95 8.47 13.27
N THR A 37 -18.09 8.54 12.25
CA THR A 37 -16.66 8.27 12.39
C THR A 37 -15.87 9.53 12.07
N SER A 38 -14.97 9.92 12.97
CA SER A 38 -14.00 10.99 12.73
C SER A 38 -12.64 10.37 12.42
N ILE A 39 -12.11 10.61 11.22
CA ILE A 39 -10.79 10.14 10.80
C ILE A 39 -9.82 11.31 10.85
N HIS A 40 -8.85 11.26 11.75
CA HIS A 40 -7.79 12.25 11.91
C HIS A 40 -6.56 11.86 11.09
N ASN A 41 -5.79 12.86 10.65
CA ASN A 41 -4.63 12.69 9.78
C ASN A 41 -4.96 11.89 8.51
N PRO A 42 -6.01 12.26 7.77
CA PRO A 42 -6.41 11.52 6.58
C PRO A 42 -5.37 11.68 5.46
N GLY A 43 -5.23 10.63 4.64
CA GLY A 43 -4.45 10.71 3.41
C GLY A 43 -5.23 11.43 2.29
N HIS A 44 -4.49 11.91 1.30
CA HIS A 44 -5.05 12.60 0.14
C HIS A 44 -4.51 12.08 -1.20
N SER A 45 -3.93 10.88 -1.21
CA SER A 45 -3.50 10.22 -2.44
C SER A 45 -4.69 9.86 -3.34
N ASN A 46 -4.41 9.52 -4.60
CA ASN A 46 -5.46 9.06 -5.51
C ASN A 46 -6.18 7.82 -4.98
N ASP A 47 -5.44 6.89 -4.36
CA ASP A 47 -6.05 5.70 -3.75
C ASP A 47 -6.94 6.05 -2.55
N ASP A 48 -6.54 7.03 -1.74
CA ASP A 48 -7.36 7.53 -0.62
C ASP A 48 -8.65 8.20 -1.13
N GLN A 49 -8.54 9.02 -2.17
CA GLN A 49 -9.70 9.66 -2.80
C GLN A 49 -10.63 8.63 -3.44
N ALA A 50 -10.09 7.59 -4.08
CA ALA A 50 -10.89 6.51 -4.64
C ALA A 50 -11.67 5.77 -3.54
N ALA A 51 -11.05 5.49 -2.39
CA ALA A 51 -11.74 4.88 -1.25
C ALA A 51 -12.88 5.75 -0.73
N LEU A 52 -12.68 7.05 -0.61
CA LEU A 52 -13.74 7.99 -0.23
C LEU A 52 -14.89 8.00 -1.26
N GLY A 53 -14.56 7.97 -2.54
CA GLY A 53 -15.56 7.87 -3.62
C GLY A 53 -16.37 6.59 -3.56
N VAL A 54 -15.75 5.48 -3.24
CA VAL A 54 -16.43 4.18 -3.07
C VAL A 54 -17.42 4.23 -1.92
N ILE A 55 -17.00 4.68 -0.74
CA ILE A 55 -17.92 4.72 0.42
C ILE A 55 -19.06 5.70 0.23
N GLN A 56 -18.83 6.80 -0.47
CA GLN A 56 -19.90 7.75 -0.85
C GLN A 56 -20.90 7.10 -1.80
N ALA A 57 -20.44 6.38 -2.81
CA ALA A 57 -21.31 5.63 -3.72
C ALA A 57 -22.13 4.54 -2.99
N LEU A 58 -21.61 4.03 -1.87
CA LEU A 58 -22.27 3.03 -1.03
C LEU A 58 -23.12 3.64 0.11
N GLY A 59 -23.33 4.94 0.11
CA GLY A 59 -24.29 5.61 0.98
C GLY A 59 -23.69 6.40 2.14
N ALA A 60 -22.38 6.41 2.33
CA ALA A 60 -21.75 7.22 3.37
C ALA A 60 -21.73 8.71 2.97
N GLU A 61 -21.91 9.58 3.96
CA GLU A 61 -21.72 11.02 3.81
C GLU A 61 -20.33 11.39 4.34
N VAL A 62 -19.54 12.09 3.52
CA VAL A 62 -18.18 12.50 3.86
C VAL A 62 -18.10 14.02 3.92
N THR A 63 -17.72 14.56 5.06
CA THR A 63 -17.46 15.99 5.27
C THR A 63 -15.97 16.19 5.56
N ARG A 64 -15.33 17.09 4.82
CA ARG A 64 -13.91 17.39 4.96
C ARG A 64 -13.72 18.58 5.90
N GLY A 65 -12.92 18.43 6.94
CA GLY A 65 -12.45 19.49 7.80
C GLY A 65 -10.94 19.70 7.67
N VAL A 66 -10.36 20.50 8.56
CA VAL A 66 -8.93 20.69 8.64
C VAL A 66 -8.31 19.48 9.33
N ASP A 67 -7.54 18.69 8.58
CA ASP A 67 -6.87 17.46 9.03
C ASP A 67 -7.81 16.42 9.68
N VAL A 68 -9.09 16.46 9.32
CA VAL A 68 -10.10 15.51 9.81
C VAL A 68 -11.18 15.28 8.74
N LEU A 69 -11.64 14.03 8.65
CA LEU A 69 -12.83 13.66 7.88
C LEU A 69 -13.91 13.20 8.85
N THR A 70 -15.15 13.66 8.62
CA THR A 70 -16.32 13.15 9.32
C THR A 70 -17.14 12.30 8.37
N ILE A 71 -17.36 11.05 8.72
CA ILE A 71 -18.09 10.08 7.91
C ILE A 71 -19.33 9.64 8.67
N VAL A 72 -20.49 9.87 8.08
CA VAL A 72 -21.78 9.43 8.61
C VAL A 72 -22.30 8.29 7.75
N SER A 73 -22.57 7.15 8.34
CA SER A 73 -23.00 5.96 7.62
C SER A 73 -24.11 5.21 8.35
N GLN A 74 -24.95 4.53 7.59
CA GLN A 74 -25.96 3.58 8.06
C GLN A 74 -25.67 2.15 7.54
N GLY A 75 -24.43 1.86 7.18
CA GLY A 75 -24.01 0.63 6.51
C GLY A 75 -24.05 0.77 5.00
N VAL A 76 -23.94 -0.36 4.31
CA VAL A 76 -23.90 -0.40 2.85
C VAL A 76 -25.31 -0.14 2.30
N ARG A 77 -25.49 1.03 1.69
CA ARG A 77 -26.72 1.48 1.05
C ARG A 77 -26.41 2.13 -0.28
N PRO A 78 -26.22 1.34 -1.35
CA PRO A 78 -25.80 1.87 -2.62
C PRO A 78 -26.77 2.92 -3.17
N GLY A 79 -26.24 4.10 -3.48
CA GLY A 79 -26.94 5.18 -4.19
C GLY A 79 -26.69 5.17 -5.69
N LYS A 80 -25.79 4.32 -6.17
CA LYS A 80 -25.39 4.21 -7.58
C LYS A 80 -25.32 2.73 -7.99
N ALA A 81 -25.52 2.48 -9.29
CA ALA A 81 -25.44 1.14 -9.87
C ALA A 81 -23.99 0.70 -10.18
N ALA A 82 -23.03 1.61 -10.06
CA ALA A 82 -21.62 1.33 -10.35
C ALA A 82 -20.71 2.00 -9.31
N VAL A 83 -19.60 1.34 -9.03
CA VAL A 83 -18.54 1.79 -8.14
C VAL A 83 -17.22 1.74 -8.89
N ASN A 84 -16.41 2.79 -8.78
CA ASN A 84 -15.07 2.85 -9.36
C ASN A 84 -14.01 2.88 -8.25
N CYS A 85 -13.15 1.87 -8.21
CA CYS A 85 -12.05 1.77 -7.24
C CYS A 85 -10.76 2.47 -7.69
N GLY A 86 -10.79 3.23 -8.79
CA GLY A 86 -9.62 3.86 -9.36
C GLY A 86 -8.55 2.84 -9.75
N GLU A 87 -7.32 3.09 -9.37
CA GLU A 87 -6.18 2.19 -9.59
C GLU A 87 -5.79 1.39 -8.34
N SER A 88 -6.58 1.44 -7.28
CA SER A 88 -6.26 0.84 -5.99
C SER A 88 -6.47 -0.68 -5.99
N GLY A 89 -5.38 -1.43 -5.94
CA GLY A 89 -5.41 -2.89 -5.76
C GLY A 89 -6.03 -3.30 -4.42
N LEU A 90 -5.70 -2.61 -3.34
CA LEU A 90 -6.36 -2.82 -2.04
C LEU A 90 -7.84 -2.46 -2.14
N GLY A 91 -8.18 -1.31 -2.72
CA GLY A 91 -9.56 -0.83 -2.81
C GLY A 91 -10.46 -1.84 -3.49
N ILE A 92 -10.10 -2.31 -4.68
CA ILE A 92 -10.93 -3.27 -5.42
C ILE A 92 -11.10 -4.60 -4.67
N ARG A 93 -10.04 -5.13 -4.12
CA ARG A 93 -10.05 -6.42 -3.43
C ARG A 93 -10.76 -6.38 -2.08
N MET A 94 -10.62 -5.26 -1.35
CA MET A 94 -11.26 -5.06 -0.06
C MET A 94 -12.74 -4.68 -0.19
N PHE A 95 -13.07 -3.72 -1.07
CA PHE A 95 -14.44 -3.23 -1.18
C PHE A 95 -15.39 -4.19 -1.89
N THR A 96 -14.91 -5.03 -2.79
CA THR A 96 -15.79 -5.93 -3.56
C THR A 96 -16.61 -6.87 -2.66
N PRO A 97 -16.04 -7.55 -1.65
CA PRO A 97 -16.86 -8.30 -0.69
C PRO A 97 -17.82 -7.43 0.15
N ILE A 98 -17.41 -6.21 0.47
CA ILE A 98 -18.25 -5.25 1.23
C ILE A 98 -19.43 -4.81 0.39
N ILE A 99 -19.23 -4.50 -0.89
CA ILE A 99 -20.29 -4.16 -1.85
C ILE A 99 -21.30 -5.29 -1.94
N ALA A 100 -20.85 -6.54 -1.88
CA ALA A 100 -21.70 -7.72 -1.93
C ALA A 100 -22.60 -7.92 -0.69
N LEU A 101 -22.49 -7.09 0.35
CA LEU A 101 -23.48 -7.04 1.44
C LEU A 101 -24.82 -6.49 0.97
N SER A 102 -24.88 -5.79 -0.16
CA SER A 102 -26.09 -5.25 -0.75
C SER A 102 -26.82 -6.30 -1.60
N GLU A 103 -28.15 -6.25 -1.59
CA GLU A 103 -29.00 -7.02 -2.49
C GLU A 103 -29.03 -6.47 -3.92
N LYS A 104 -28.62 -5.21 -4.11
CA LYS A 104 -28.67 -4.55 -5.41
C LYS A 104 -27.55 -5.03 -6.33
N PRO A 105 -27.84 -5.21 -7.64
CA PRO A 105 -26.79 -5.44 -8.62
C PRO A 105 -25.87 -4.20 -8.74
N ILE A 106 -24.56 -4.41 -8.68
CA ILE A 106 -23.59 -3.32 -8.76
C ILE A 106 -22.45 -3.73 -9.68
N ALA A 107 -22.09 -2.82 -10.61
CA ALA A 107 -20.90 -2.94 -11.42
C ALA A 107 -19.70 -2.41 -10.64
N VAL A 108 -18.62 -3.18 -10.58
CA VAL A 108 -17.37 -2.79 -9.92
C VAL A 108 -16.31 -2.57 -10.99
N ASN A 109 -15.86 -1.32 -11.07
CA ASN A 109 -14.91 -0.86 -12.07
C ASN A 109 -13.59 -0.44 -11.43
N GLY A 110 -12.58 -0.36 -12.24
CA GLY A 110 -11.28 0.19 -11.90
C GLY A 110 -10.60 0.77 -13.13
N GLU A 111 -9.42 1.29 -12.94
CA GLU A 111 -8.65 1.99 -13.96
C GLU A 111 -7.20 1.50 -13.99
N GLY A 112 -6.47 1.90 -15.05
CA GLY A 112 -5.04 1.69 -15.17
C GLY A 112 -4.62 0.23 -15.03
N SER A 113 -3.66 -0.03 -14.15
CA SER A 113 -3.10 -1.37 -13.96
C SER A 113 -4.11 -2.40 -13.43
N LEU A 114 -5.22 -1.96 -12.81
CA LEU A 114 -6.26 -2.87 -12.34
C LEU A 114 -6.94 -3.63 -13.50
N LEU A 115 -6.99 -3.04 -14.69
CA LEU A 115 -7.63 -3.67 -15.86
C LEU A 115 -6.94 -4.94 -16.30
N THR A 116 -5.68 -5.14 -15.96
CA THR A 116 -4.88 -6.32 -16.31
C THR A 116 -4.64 -7.28 -15.15
N ARG A 117 -5.00 -6.86 -13.90
CA ARG A 117 -4.82 -7.70 -12.72
C ARG A 117 -5.89 -8.79 -12.62
N PRO A 118 -5.53 -10.00 -12.16
CA PRO A 118 -6.50 -11.09 -12.01
C PRO A 118 -7.49 -10.81 -10.88
N MET A 119 -8.78 -11.06 -11.15
CA MET A 119 -9.91 -10.95 -10.21
C MET A 119 -10.73 -12.24 -10.14
N ASP A 120 -10.22 -13.32 -10.70
CA ASP A 120 -10.86 -14.64 -10.75
C ASP A 120 -11.08 -15.25 -9.35
N PHE A 121 -10.41 -14.75 -8.33
CA PHE A 121 -10.71 -15.08 -6.94
C PHE A 121 -12.20 -14.91 -6.61
N PHE A 122 -12.83 -13.85 -7.10
CA PHE A 122 -14.24 -13.60 -6.84
C PHE A 122 -15.16 -14.56 -7.58
N ASP A 123 -14.80 -14.95 -8.80
CA ASP A 123 -15.56 -15.96 -9.55
C ASP A 123 -15.59 -17.31 -8.80
N GLU A 124 -14.51 -17.67 -8.13
CA GLU A 124 -14.39 -18.91 -7.35
C GLU A 124 -15.11 -18.83 -6.01
N ILE A 125 -14.94 -17.75 -5.27
CA ILE A 125 -15.36 -17.66 -3.87
C ILE A 125 -16.79 -17.15 -3.72
N PHE A 126 -17.23 -16.18 -4.50
CA PHE A 126 -18.55 -15.55 -4.32
C PHE A 126 -19.73 -16.49 -4.47
N PRO A 127 -19.76 -17.45 -5.42
CA PRO A 127 -20.86 -18.40 -5.49
C PRO A 127 -21.05 -19.21 -4.19
N GLN A 128 -19.97 -19.50 -3.47
CA GLN A 128 -20.03 -20.21 -2.18
C GLN A 128 -20.68 -19.37 -1.09
N LEU A 129 -20.75 -18.06 -1.26
CA LEU A 129 -21.31 -17.10 -0.30
C LEU A 129 -22.70 -16.59 -0.71
N GLY A 130 -23.31 -17.21 -1.70
CA GLY A 130 -24.62 -16.84 -2.21
C GLY A 130 -24.63 -15.56 -3.04
N ILE A 131 -23.48 -15.12 -3.53
CA ILE A 131 -23.30 -13.91 -4.33
C ILE A 131 -23.27 -14.28 -5.81
N ARG A 132 -24.05 -13.56 -6.62
CA ARG A 132 -23.93 -13.62 -8.08
C ARG A 132 -22.73 -12.79 -8.51
N VAL A 133 -21.87 -13.34 -9.33
CA VAL A 133 -20.69 -12.67 -9.85
C VAL A 133 -20.52 -13.00 -11.33
N ALA A 134 -20.22 -11.98 -12.11
CA ALA A 134 -19.79 -12.13 -13.51
C ALA A 134 -18.58 -11.23 -13.72
N SER A 135 -17.46 -11.83 -14.13
CA SER A 135 -16.25 -11.09 -14.48
C SER A 135 -16.08 -11.02 -16.01
N ASN A 136 -15.16 -10.17 -16.44
CA ASN A 136 -14.69 -10.15 -17.80
C ASN A 136 -13.50 -11.14 -17.93
N LYS A 137 -13.81 -12.44 -18.02
CA LYS A 137 -12.80 -13.52 -18.08
C LYS A 137 -11.77 -13.45 -16.94
N GLY A 138 -12.26 -13.28 -15.71
CA GLY A 138 -11.43 -13.15 -14.52
C GLY A 138 -10.81 -11.76 -14.29
N ARG A 139 -11.30 -10.76 -15.01
CA ARG A 139 -10.82 -9.35 -14.91
C ARG A 139 -11.99 -8.38 -14.79
N LEU A 140 -11.67 -7.10 -14.56
CA LEU A 140 -12.67 -6.04 -14.53
C LEU A 140 -13.31 -5.77 -15.90
N PRO A 141 -14.56 -5.30 -15.94
CA PRO A 141 -15.44 -5.01 -14.80
C PRO A 141 -16.05 -6.28 -14.18
N LEU A 142 -16.46 -6.15 -12.91
CA LEU A 142 -17.25 -7.19 -12.23
C LEU A 142 -18.70 -6.72 -12.13
N GLU A 143 -19.63 -7.65 -12.32
CA GLU A 143 -21.04 -7.50 -11.97
C GLU A 143 -21.31 -8.37 -10.75
N ILE A 144 -21.73 -7.78 -9.65
CA ILE A 144 -21.98 -8.51 -8.40
C ILE A 144 -23.35 -8.20 -7.85
N GLN A 145 -23.98 -9.20 -7.22
CA GLN A 145 -25.24 -9.05 -6.51
C GLN A 145 -25.25 -9.99 -5.30
N GLY A 146 -25.31 -9.37 -4.11
CA GLY A 146 -25.51 -10.09 -2.84
C GLY A 146 -26.99 -10.36 -2.55
N PRO A 147 -27.34 -10.52 -1.27
CA PRO A 147 -26.50 -10.29 -0.10
C PRO A 147 -25.52 -11.44 0.18
N LEU A 148 -24.32 -11.09 0.61
CA LEU A 148 -23.33 -12.06 1.07
C LEU A 148 -23.87 -12.83 2.27
N GLN A 149 -23.77 -14.15 2.21
CA GLN A 149 -24.15 -15.07 3.29
C GLN A 149 -22.89 -15.67 3.90
N PRO A 150 -22.46 -15.22 5.10
CA PRO A 150 -21.26 -15.75 5.73
C PRO A 150 -21.35 -17.26 5.97
N ARG A 151 -20.39 -18.01 5.43
CA ARG A 151 -20.26 -19.47 5.58
C ARG A 151 -18.80 -19.81 5.81
N THR A 152 -18.55 -20.99 6.35
CA THR A 152 -17.18 -21.50 6.41
C THR A 152 -16.70 -21.81 5.00
N ILE A 153 -15.60 -21.19 4.62
CA ILE A 153 -14.94 -21.33 3.32
C ILE A 153 -13.44 -21.54 3.49
N THR A 154 -12.80 -22.01 2.44
CA THR A 154 -11.34 -22.09 2.36
C THR A 154 -10.87 -21.27 1.16
N ILE A 155 -9.90 -20.40 1.38
CA ILE A 155 -9.30 -19.56 0.34
C ILE A 155 -7.80 -19.76 0.25
N ASP A 156 -7.23 -19.42 -0.91
CA ASP A 156 -5.80 -19.33 -1.11
C ASP A 156 -5.33 -17.89 -0.89
N GLY A 157 -4.42 -17.69 0.06
CA GLY A 157 -3.83 -16.39 0.40
C GLY A 157 -2.50 -16.08 -0.27
N SER A 158 -2.09 -16.90 -1.24
CA SER A 158 -0.75 -16.80 -1.83
C SER A 158 -0.55 -15.60 -2.75
N LEU A 159 -1.60 -15.15 -3.45
CA LEU A 159 -1.52 -14.01 -4.35
C LEU A 159 -1.46 -12.69 -3.58
N SER A 160 -2.36 -12.51 -2.63
CA SER A 160 -2.46 -11.27 -1.83
C SER A 160 -3.33 -11.47 -0.59
N SER A 161 -2.95 -10.84 0.50
CA SER A 161 -3.77 -10.76 1.72
C SER A 161 -4.98 -9.83 1.58
N GLN A 162 -5.05 -9.04 0.51
CA GLN A 162 -6.08 -8.02 0.33
C GLN A 162 -7.47 -8.61 0.10
N PHE A 163 -7.57 -9.78 -0.54
CA PHE A 163 -8.83 -10.51 -0.70
C PHE A 163 -9.38 -10.95 0.66
N LEU A 164 -8.52 -11.48 1.52
CA LEU A 164 -8.89 -11.85 2.89
C LEU A 164 -9.32 -10.64 3.69
N THR A 165 -8.63 -9.52 3.57
CA THR A 165 -9.02 -8.26 4.24
C THR A 165 -10.47 -7.89 3.93
N GLY A 166 -10.87 -7.93 2.67
CA GLY A 166 -12.25 -7.62 2.27
C GLY A 166 -13.26 -8.60 2.86
N LEU A 167 -12.96 -9.88 2.85
CA LEU A 167 -13.82 -10.92 3.44
C LEU A 167 -13.94 -10.76 4.96
N LEU A 168 -12.86 -10.40 5.65
CA LEU A 168 -12.90 -10.17 7.11
C LEU A 168 -13.84 -9.02 7.46
N PHE A 169 -13.77 -7.89 6.74
CA PHE A 169 -14.72 -6.79 6.92
C PHE A 169 -16.16 -7.20 6.61
N ALA A 170 -16.38 -7.86 5.49
CA ALA A 170 -17.71 -8.24 5.05
C ALA A 170 -18.36 -9.26 5.99
N TYR A 171 -17.60 -10.25 6.47
CA TYR A 171 -18.09 -11.22 7.45
C TYR A 171 -18.42 -10.55 8.77
N ALA A 172 -17.54 -9.72 9.30
CA ALA A 172 -17.76 -9.03 10.56
C ALA A 172 -19.03 -8.17 10.53
N ALA A 173 -19.18 -7.35 9.51
CA ALA A 173 -20.35 -6.48 9.34
C ALA A 173 -21.57 -7.24 8.86
N GLY A 174 -21.42 -8.36 8.19
CA GLY A 174 -22.48 -9.22 7.69
C GLY A 174 -23.09 -10.17 8.74
N GLY A 175 -22.68 -10.04 10.00
CA GLY A 175 -23.23 -10.82 11.10
C GLY A 175 -22.77 -12.29 11.12
N ALA A 176 -21.58 -12.57 10.67
CA ALA A 176 -21.00 -13.92 10.71
C ALA A 176 -21.01 -14.49 12.13
N LYS A 177 -21.52 -15.71 12.29
CA LYS A 177 -21.62 -16.39 13.57
C LYS A 177 -21.38 -17.88 13.42
N GLY A 178 -20.41 -18.40 14.19
CA GLY A 178 -20.08 -19.83 14.18
C GLY A 178 -19.50 -20.30 12.87
N VAL A 179 -18.85 -19.42 12.12
CA VAL A 179 -18.24 -19.71 10.82
C VAL A 179 -16.79 -19.25 10.78
N SER A 180 -16.01 -19.84 9.88
CA SER A 180 -14.61 -19.55 9.72
C SER A 180 -14.25 -19.27 8.25
N ILE A 181 -13.22 -18.43 8.07
CA ILE A 181 -12.50 -18.34 6.82
C ILE A 181 -11.17 -19.07 7.04
N LYS A 182 -10.99 -20.20 6.36
CA LYS A 182 -9.74 -20.96 6.35
C LYS A 182 -8.84 -20.46 5.23
N VAL A 183 -7.56 -20.29 5.51
CA VAL A 183 -6.62 -19.70 4.56
C VAL A 183 -5.40 -20.60 4.40
N ASN A 184 -5.12 -20.96 3.15
CA ASN A 184 -3.90 -21.66 2.78
C ASN A 184 -2.86 -20.67 2.25
N ASN A 185 -1.59 -20.87 2.62
CA ASN A 185 -0.45 -20.12 2.06
C ASN A 185 -0.57 -18.60 2.20
N LEU A 186 -1.05 -18.11 3.32
CA LEU A 186 -1.21 -16.66 3.53
C LEU A 186 0.14 -15.94 3.45
N LYS A 187 0.21 -14.95 2.57
CA LYS A 187 1.32 -13.99 2.43
C LYS A 187 0.93 -12.64 3.02
N SER A 188 1.94 -11.81 3.30
CA SER A 188 1.75 -10.45 3.84
C SER A 188 0.91 -10.44 5.13
N ARG A 189 1.19 -11.34 6.04
CA ARG A 189 0.51 -11.49 7.34
C ARG A 189 0.41 -10.19 8.14
N PRO A 190 1.43 -9.31 8.20
CA PRO A 190 1.33 -8.05 8.94
C PRO A 190 0.18 -7.14 8.47
N TYR A 191 -0.20 -7.18 7.20
CA TYR A 191 -1.35 -6.44 6.71
C TYR A 191 -2.68 -7.03 7.19
N ILE A 192 -2.73 -8.31 7.51
CA ILE A 192 -3.87 -8.93 8.19
C ILE A 192 -3.93 -8.48 9.64
N ASP A 193 -2.78 -8.37 10.32
CA ASP A 193 -2.73 -7.80 11.67
C ASP A 193 -3.28 -6.37 11.69
N LEU A 194 -2.93 -5.55 10.71
CA LEU A 194 -3.48 -4.19 10.56
C LEU A 194 -5.00 -4.23 10.35
N THR A 195 -5.50 -5.13 9.52
CA THR A 195 -6.94 -5.33 9.31
C THR A 195 -7.64 -5.69 10.62
N LEU A 196 -7.10 -6.64 11.37
CA LEU A 196 -7.65 -7.08 12.66
C LEU A 196 -7.63 -5.97 13.70
N GLN A 197 -6.60 -5.14 13.72
CA GLN A 197 -6.54 -3.96 14.60
C GLN A 197 -7.63 -2.95 14.27
N VAL A 198 -7.86 -2.65 13.00
CA VAL A 198 -8.94 -1.74 12.58
C VAL A 198 -10.30 -2.32 12.95
N LEU A 199 -10.55 -3.59 12.67
CA LEU A 199 -11.77 -4.27 13.07
C LEU A 199 -12.01 -4.19 14.56
N GLN A 200 -11.00 -4.48 15.37
CA GLN A 200 -11.07 -4.41 16.83
C GLN A 200 -11.35 -2.98 17.32
N HIS A 201 -10.71 -1.98 16.74
CA HIS A 201 -10.93 -0.57 17.07
C HIS A 201 -12.39 -0.16 16.85
N PHE A 202 -13.04 -0.72 15.83
CA PHE A 202 -14.46 -0.49 15.54
C PHE A 202 -15.41 -1.45 16.26
N GLY A 203 -14.91 -2.31 17.15
CA GLY A 203 -15.71 -3.17 18.02
C GLY A 203 -16.05 -4.54 17.44
N TRP A 204 -15.52 -4.92 16.28
CA TRP A 204 -15.69 -6.27 15.73
C TRP A 204 -14.66 -7.24 16.27
N LYS A 205 -15.10 -8.47 16.52
CA LYS A 205 -14.24 -9.55 17.03
C LYS A 205 -14.03 -10.61 15.97
N VAL A 206 -12.77 -10.90 15.70
CA VAL A 206 -12.33 -11.99 14.83
C VAL A 206 -11.22 -12.73 15.54
N GLU A 207 -11.35 -14.04 15.70
CA GLU A 207 -10.32 -14.88 16.30
C GLU A 207 -9.34 -15.36 15.22
N ASN A 208 -8.10 -14.92 15.31
CA ASN A 208 -7.03 -15.39 14.43
C ASN A 208 -6.40 -16.66 15.00
N ARG A 209 -6.62 -17.79 14.33
CA ARG A 209 -6.04 -19.09 14.68
C ARG A 209 -4.84 -19.37 13.78
N ASN A 210 -3.69 -18.86 14.19
CA ASN A 210 -2.39 -19.08 13.55
C ASN A 210 -2.33 -18.70 12.06
N TYR A 211 -3.08 -17.67 11.65
CA TYR A 211 -3.20 -17.21 10.24
C TYR A 211 -3.66 -18.30 9.24
N GLU A 212 -4.19 -19.41 9.75
CA GLU A 212 -4.74 -20.52 8.97
C GLU A 212 -6.26 -20.55 9.01
N GLU A 213 -6.85 -19.96 10.05
CA GLU A 213 -8.29 -19.90 10.25
C GLU A 213 -8.67 -18.63 10.99
N PHE A 214 -9.65 -17.92 10.46
CA PHE A 214 -10.23 -16.73 11.09
C PHE A 214 -11.68 -17.06 11.49
N TYR A 215 -11.92 -17.16 12.79
CA TYR A 215 -13.18 -17.60 13.34
C TYR A 215 -14.03 -16.44 13.82
N PHE A 216 -15.31 -16.46 13.48
CA PHE A 216 -16.32 -15.50 13.91
C PHE A 216 -17.26 -16.17 14.90
N SER A 217 -17.12 -15.86 16.19
CA SER A 217 -17.98 -16.42 17.24
C SER A 217 -19.41 -15.85 17.21
N GLY A 218 -19.60 -14.72 16.53
CA GLY A 218 -20.78 -13.90 16.63
C GLY A 218 -20.72 -13.00 17.86
N GLY A 219 -21.69 -12.15 18.01
CA GLY A 219 -21.63 -11.06 18.96
C GLY A 219 -21.35 -9.78 18.19
N GLY A 220 -22.41 -9.08 17.86
CA GLY A 220 -22.34 -7.87 17.05
C GLY A 220 -21.72 -6.72 17.81
N VAL A 221 -21.30 -5.73 17.07
CA VAL A 221 -21.12 -4.39 17.60
C VAL A 221 -22.43 -4.04 18.31
N GLU A 222 -22.38 -3.84 19.61
CA GLU A 222 -23.47 -3.24 20.34
C GLU A 222 -23.76 -1.89 19.66
N ALA A 223 -24.99 -1.51 19.60
CA ALA A 223 -25.58 -0.29 19.03
C ALA A 223 -24.65 0.71 18.31
N PRO A 224 -25.16 1.46 17.32
CA PRO A 224 -24.37 2.46 16.61
C PRO A 224 -23.54 3.32 17.58
N ALA A 225 -22.25 3.39 17.38
CA ALA A 225 -21.37 4.16 18.24
C ALA A 225 -20.54 5.14 17.39
N ASP A 226 -20.36 6.35 17.92
CA ASP A 226 -19.41 7.27 17.33
C ASP A 226 -17.99 6.76 17.57
N ARG A 227 -17.15 6.86 16.55
CA ARG A 227 -15.79 6.36 16.56
C ARG A 227 -14.82 7.45 16.13
N THR A 228 -13.63 7.41 16.69
CA THR A 228 -12.51 8.24 16.25
C THR A 228 -11.35 7.33 15.89
N TYR A 229 -10.77 7.57 14.72
CA TYR A 229 -9.61 6.83 14.24
C TYR A 229 -8.55 7.80 13.75
N THR A 230 -7.31 7.63 14.19
CA THR A 230 -6.17 8.42 13.71
C THR A 230 -5.33 7.57 12.78
N VAL A 231 -5.14 8.06 11.55
CA VAL A 231 -4.31 7.38 10.55
C VAL A 231 -2.85 7.55 10.94
N GLU A 232 -2.14 6.44 11.07
CA GLU A 232 -0.71 6.42 11.36
C GLU A 232 0.14 6.82 10.15
N GLY A 233 1.42 7.09 10.38
CA GLY A 233 2.37 7.36 9.30
C GLY A 233 2.59 6.16 8.40
N ASP A 234 2.80 6.42 7.11
CA ASP A 234 2.99 5.40 6.08
C ASP A 234 4.43 4.89 6.07
N TRP A 235 4.64 3.67 6.53
CA TRP A 235 5.95 3.02 6.46
C TRP A 235 6.37 2.70 5.03
N SER A 236 5.43 2.50 4.11
CA SER A 236 5.74 2.26 2.69
C SER A 236 6.33 3.51 2.03
N GLY A 237 5.69 4.66 2.20
CA GLY A 237 6.22 5.95 1.74
C GLY A 237 7.40 6.41 2.58
N GLY A 238 7.32 6.23 3.90
CA GLY A 238 8.39 6.55 4.84
C GLY A 238 9.68 5.78 4.58
N ALA A 239 9.61 4.56 4.05
CA ALA A 239 10.78 3.79 3.66
C ALA A 239 11.65 4.53 2.63
N PHE A 240 11.03 5.21 1.68
CA PHE A 240 11.77 6.03 0.70
C PHE A 240 12.45 7.22 1.35
N LEU A 241 11.81 7.87 2.33
CA LEU A 241 12.42 8.97 3.08
C LEU A 241 13.62 8.47 3.91
N LEU A 242 13.47 7.33 4.57
CA LEU A 242 14.55 6.74 5.36
C LEU A 242 15.74 6.32 4.48
N VAL A 243 15.48 5.72 3.32
CA VAL A 243 16.54 5.38 2.37
C VAL A 243 17.19 6.65 1.81
N ALA A 244 16.42 7.69 1.51
CA ALA A 244 16.97 8.99 1.09
C ALA A 244 17.93 9.56 2.16
N GLY A 245 17.56 9.46 3.43
CA GLY A 245 18.42 9.86 4.54
C GLY A 245 19.68 9.03 4.67
N ALA A 246 19.60 7.73 4.47
CA ALA A 246 20.74 6.81 4.49
C ALA A 246 21.72 7.07 3.33
N ILE A 247 21.20 7.49 2.19
CA ILE A 247 22.00 7.78 0.99
C ILE A 247 22.59 9.19 1.03
N ALA A 248 21.81 10.19 1.39
CA ALA A 248 22.11 11.61 1.20
C ALA A 248 21.91 12.51 2.42
N GLY A 249 21.47 11.98 3.57
CA GLY A 249 21.21 12.74 4.78
C GLY A 249 22.45 13.22 5.53
N PRO A 250 22.36 13.50 6.84
CA PRO A 250 21.32 12.98 7.77
C PRO A 250 20.01 13.77 7.76
N ILE A 251 18.91 13.08 8.08
CA ILE A 251 17.58 13.67 8.26
C ILE A 251 16.86 13.04 9.44
N THR A 252 15.78 13.69 9.87
CA THR A 252 14.84 13.16 10.87
C THR A 252 13.47 12.96 10.21
N VAL A 253 12.90 11.78 10.36
CA VAL A 253 11.53 11.45 9.89
C VAL A 253 10.62 11.30 11.09
N LYS A 254 9.56 12.11 11.16
CA LYS A 254 8.53 12.06 12.20
C LYS A 254 7.29 11.31 11.73
N GLY A 255 6.53 10.77 12.67
CA GLY A 255 5.22 10.17 12.42
C GLY A 255 5.25 8.70 12.06
N LEU A 256 6.41 8.06 12.07
CA LEU A 256 6.54 6.61 11.89
C LEU A 256 6.56 5.92 13.26
N ASP A 257 5.46 5.23 13.57
CA ASP A 257 5.32 4.49 14.82
C ASP A 257 6.07 3.15 14.75
N THR A 258 7.07 2.98 15.60
CA THR A 258 7.85 1.73 15.67
C THR A 258 7.06 0.55 16.24
N ALA A 259 5.90 0.78 16.86
CA ALA A 259 4.97 -0.26 17.29
C ALA A 259 3.94 -0.64 16.21
N SER A 260 3.98 0.01 15.03
CA SER A 260 3.06 -0.28 13.93
C SER A 260 3.10 -1.75 13.47
N THR A 261 1.96 -2.27 13.05
CA THR A 261 1.85 -3.58 12.37
C THR A 261 2.07 -3.51 10.87
N GLN A 262 2.33 -2.34 10.29
CA GLN A 262 2.66 -2.24 8.87
C GLN A 262 3.88 -3.10 8.52
N ALA A 263 3.76 -3.93 7.48
CA ALA A 263 4.84 -4.84 7.07
C ALA A 263 6.12 -4.10 6.70
N ASP A 264 5.99 -2.92 6.10
CA ASP A 264 7.11 -2.14 5.56
C ASP A 264 7.95 -1.47 6.65
N LYS A 265 7.54 -1.54 7.92
CA LYS A 265 8.40 -1.24 9.06
C LYS A 265 9.69 -2.07 9.03
N ALA A 266 9.68 -3.21 8.37
CA ALA A 266 10.85 -4.07 8.19
C ALA A 266 12.02 -3.39 7.47
N ILE A 267 11.82 -2.22 6.85
CA ILE A 267 12.91 -1.40 6.29
C ILE A 267 13.97 -1.06 7.35
N LEU A 268 13.60 -0.93 8.62
CA LEU A 268 14.54 -0.66 9.70
C LEU A 268 15.61 -1.74 9.82
N GLN A 269 15.25 -2.99 9.60
CA GLN A 269 16.22 -4.09 9.64
C GLN A 269 17.25 -3.98 8.49
N ALA A 270 16.80 -3.68 7.29
CA ALA A 270 17.69 -3.48 6.15
C ALA A 270 18.66 -2.29 6.38
N LEU A 271 18.16 -1.20 6.91
CA LEU A 271 18.97 -0.01 7.23
C LEU A 271 20.02 -0.30 8.30
N LYS A 272 19.66 -1.10 9.30
CA LYS A 272 20.60 -1.57 10.33
C LYS A 272 21.66 -2.49 9.72
N ASP A 273 21.24 -3.46 8.93
CA ASP A 273 22.14 -4.47 8.37
C ASP A 273 23.12 -3.86 7.35
N CYS A 274 22.71 -2.85 6.59
CA CYS A 274 23.60 -2.18 5.64
C CYS A 274 24.58 -1.18 6.29
N GLY A 275 24.44 -0.90 7.58
CA GLY A 275 25.35 -0.01 8.30
C GLY A 275 25.03 1.47 8.20
N ALA A 276 23.79 1.84 7.87
CA ALA A 276 23.34 3.23 7.94
C ALA A 276 23.34 3.74 9.39
N ALA A 277 23.52 5.04 9.58
CA ALA A 277 23.43 5.67 10.89
C ALA A 277 21.96 5.83 11.28
N LEU A 278 21.43 4.84 11.98
CA LEU A 278 20.00 4.73 12.32
C LEU A 278 19.80 4.83 13.82
N THR A 279 18.95 5.76 14.26
CA THR A 279 18.51 5.88 15.64
C THR A 279 16.98 5.95 15.70
N PRO A 280 16.31 4.79 15.86
CA PRO A 280 14.86 4.77 15.97
C PRO A 280 14.42 5.25 17.34
N GLY A 281 13.44 6.16 17.37
CA GLY A 281 12.68 6.55 18.54
C GLY A 281 11.26 5.99 18.48
N GLU A 282 10.42 6.37 19.41
CA GLU A 282 9.03 5.93 19.46
C GLU A 282 8.24 6.40 18.24
N ASN A 283 8.37 7.66 17.86
CA ASN A 283 7.65 8.29 16.76
C ASN A 283 8.55 9.20 15.90
N THR A 284 9.85 9.11 16.05
CA THR A 284 10.86 9.91 15.38
C THR A 284 12.06 9.03 15.04
N ILE A 285 12.51 9.08 13.81
CA ILE A 285 13.62 8.26 13.35
C ILE A 285 14.69 9.18 12.76
N ASP A 286 15.88 9.14 13.36
CA ASP A 286 17.07 9.78 12.81
C ASP A 286 17.80 8.80 11.91
N ILE A 287 18.13 9.23 10.70
CA ILE A 287 18.78 8.40 9.69
C ILE A 287 19.82 9.21 8.93
N GLY A 288 20.99 8.65 8.77
CA GLY A 288 22.08 9.30 8.04
C GLY A 288 22.98 8.30 7.34
N PRO A 289 23.91 8.84 6.51
CA PRO A 289 24.90 8.02 5.84
C PRO A 289 25.83 7.30 6.83
N GLY A 290 26.26 6.12 6.42
CA GLY A 290 27.28 5.34 7.09
C GLY A 290 28.15 4.66 6.03
N LYS A 291 29.00 3.75 6.44
CA LYS A 291 29.71 2.89 5.50
C LYS A 291 28.77 1.80 5.05
N LEU A 292 28.04 2.06 3.96
CA LEU A 292 26.99 1.19 3.46
C LEU A 292 27.59 -0.09 2.83
N LYS A 293 27.12 -1.23 3.27
CA LYS A 293 27.52 -2.57 2.79
C LYS A 293 26.32 -3.38 2.36
N ALA A 294 26.54 -4.30 1.43
CA ALA A 294 25.52 -5.21 0.95
C ALA A 294 24.88 -6.03 2.10
N PHE A 295 23.64 -6.39 1.91
CA PHE A 295 22.83 -7.11 2.88
C PHE A 295 21.98 -8.17 2.19
N GLN A 296 21.34 -9.02 3.00
CA GLN A 296 20.35 -9.98 2.55
C GLN A 296 19.01 -9.64 3.20
N PHE A 297 17.93 -9.74 2.44
CA PHE A 297 16.62 -9.38 2.93
C PHE A 297 15.54 -10.29 2.31
N ASP A 298 14.62 -10.77 3.13
CA ASP A 298 13.44 -11.49 2.68
C ASP A 298 12.24 -10.53 2.63
N ALA A 299 11.84 -10.13 1.43
CA ALA A 299 10.72 -9.23 1.18
C ALA A 299 9.42 -9.98 0.80
N THR A 300 9.34 -11.28 1.08
CA THR A 300 8.16 -12.08 0.72
C THR A 300 6.89 -11.52 1.37
N ASP A 301 6.94 -11.08 2.63
CA ASP A 301 5.79 -10.50 3.35
C ASP A 301 5.69 -8.98 3.23
N CYS A 302 6.68 -8.32 2.64
CA CYS A 302 6.72 -6.88 2.41
C CYS A 302 7.27 -6.54 1.00
N PRO A 303 6.61 -7.04 -0.07
CA PRO A 303 7.14 -6.90 -1.44
C PRO A 303 7.22 -5.45 -1.92
N ASP A 304 6.47 -4.54 -1.33
CA ASP A 304 6.51 -3.12 -1.65
C ASP A 304 7.82 -2.44 -1.21
N LEU A 305 8.65 -3.13 -0.41
CA LEU A 305 9.99 -2.66 -0.08
C LEU A 305 11.04 -2.91 -1.17
N PHE A 306 10.76 -3.72 -2.18
CA PHE A 306 11.74 -3.94 -3.26
C PHE A 306 12.26 -2.63 -3.87
N PRO A 307 11.42 -1.67 -4.29
CA PRO A 307 11.91 -0.44 -4.86
C PRO A 307 12.83 0.39 -3.96
N PRO A 308 12.48 0.70 -2.69
CA PRO A 308 13.40 1.42 -1.82
C PRO A 308 14.65 0.61 -1.47
N LEU A 309 14.55 -0.72 -1.34
CA LEU A 309 15.71 -1.59 -1.08
C LEU A 309 16.68 -1.59 -2.26
N VAL A 310 16.19 -1.56 -3.49
CA VAL A 310 17.05 -1.48 -4.69
C VAL A 310 17.79 -0.14 -4.71
N ALA A 311 17.11 0.96 -4.42
CA ALA A 311 17.75 2.28 -4.30
C ALA A 311 18.86 2.27 -3.24
N LEU A 312 18.60 1.71 -2.07
CA LEU A 312 19.57 1.55 -0.99
C LEU A 312 20.76 0.69 -1.43
N ALA A 313 20.47 -0.48 -2.01
CA ALA A 313 21.47 -1.46 -2.42
C ALA A 313 22.43 -0.93 -3.49
N THR A 314 21.98 0.01 -4.32
CA THR A 314 22.81 0.68 -5.32
C THR A 314 24.06 1.30 -4.70
N TYR A 315 23.94 1.82 -3.49
CA TYR A 315 25.04 2.49 -2.76
C TYR A 315 25.71 1.63 -1.69
N CYS A 316 25.27 0.37 -1.56
CA CYS A 316 25.90 -0.59 -0.67
C CYS A 316 27.01 -1.35 -1.40
N GLU A 317 28.20 -1.38 -0.83
CA GLU A 317 29.32 -2.12 -1.42
C GLU A 317 29.08 -3.62 -1.36
N GLY A 318 29.15 -4.27 -2.52
CA GLY A 318 28.94 -5.71 -2.66
C GLY A 318 27.62 -6.08 -3.34
N THR A 319 27.24 -7.33 -3.22
CA THR A 319 26.01 -7.85 -3.83
C THR A 319 24.91 -8.01 -2.78
N THR A 320 23.86 -7.23 -2.90
CA THR A 320 22.66 -7.37 -2.07
C THR A 320 21.72 -8.38 -2.71
N VAL A 321 21.19 -9.29 -1.87
CA VAL A 321 20.25 -10.33 -2.29
C VAL A 321 18.90 -10.10 -1.61
N ILE A 322 17.85 -9.94 -2.42
CA ILE A 322 16.48 -9.74 -1.94
C ILE A 322 15.61 -10.89 -2.42
N LYS A 323 15.03 -11.62 -1.48
CA LYS A 323 14.11 -12.72 -1.75
C LYS A 323 12.66 -12.21 -1.84
N GLY A 324 11.85 -12.83 -2.70
CA GLY A 324 10.43 -12.53 -2.85
C GLY A 324 10.02 -11.99 -4.22
N VAL A 325 10.87 -12.15 -5.24
CA VAL A 325 10.63 -11.67 -6.62
C VAL A 325 9.30 -12.17 -7.19
N SER A 326 8.86 -13.39 -6.82
CA SER A 326 7.58 -13.98 -7.25
C SER A 326 6.36 -13.13 -6.86
N ARG A 327 6.51 -12.21 -5.87
CA ARG A 327 5.45 -11.32 -5.44
C ARG A 327 5.30 -10.07 -6.33
N LEU A 328 6.16 -9.85 -7.31
CA LEU A 328 6.29 -8.57 -8.03
C LEU A 328 5.56 -8.51 -9.39
N ALA A 329 5.21 -9.65 -9.97
CA ALA A 329 4.72 -9.73 -11.35
C ALA A 329 3.37 -9.02 -11.57
N HIS A 330 2.50 -8.98 -10.57
CA HIS A 330 1.14 -8.44 -10.65
C HIS A 330 0.92 -7.20 -9.78
N LYS A 331 1.93 -6.36 -9.66
CA LYS A 331 1.85 -5.04 -9.04
C LYS A 331 1.40 -3.99 -10.07
N GLU A 332 1.59 -2.72 -9.81
CA GLU A 332 1.33 -1.60 -10.73
C GLU A 332 2.12 -1.75 -12.04
N SER A 333 3.30 -2.33 -11.94
CA SER A 333 4.11 -2.86 -13.03
C SER A 333 4.60 -4.25 -12.67
N ASN A 334 5.25 -4.97 -13.59
CA ASN A 334 6.10 -6.08 -13.18
C ASN A 334 7.38 -5.49 -12.58
N ARG A 335 7.35 -5.25 -11.26
CA ARG A 335 8.39 -4.50 -10.56
C ARG A 335 9.78 -5.11 -10.65
N GLY A 336 9.88 -6.42 -10.72
CA GLY A 336 11.17 -7.08 -10.90
C GLY A 336 11.85 -6.66 -12.20
N LEU A 337 11.14 -6.78 -13.31
CA LEU A 337 11.64 -6.38 -14.63
C LEU A 337 11.78 -4.87 -14.76
N THR A 338 10.86 -4.10 -14.22
CA THR A 338 10.90 -2.64 -14.28
C THR A 338 12.09 -2.07 -13.52
N LEU A 339 12.40 -2.58 -12.33
CA LEU A 339 13.58 -2.19 -11.56
C LEU A 339 14.86 -2.53 -12.32
N GLN A 340 14.93 -3.74 -12.90
CA GLN A 340 16.08 -4.16 -13.69
C GLN A 340 16.32 -3.21 -14.88
N ASP A 341 15.26 -2.87 -15.62
CA ASP A 341 15.34 -2.04 -16.81
C ASP A 341 15.70 -0.58 -16.45
N GLU A 342 14.96 0.03 -15.52
CA GLU A 342 15.10 1.45 -15.22
C GLU A 342 16.41 1.76 -14.46
N PHE A 343 16.79 0.94 -13.49
CA PHE A 343 18.08 1.05 -12.83
C PHE A 343 19.24 0.70 -13.77
N GLY A 344 19.02 -0.19 -14.73
CA GLY A 344 19.97 -0.50 -15.80
C GLY A 344 20.35 0.72 -16.63
N LYS A 345 19.40 1.62 -16.92
CA LYS A 345 19.66 2.90 -17.61
C LYS A 345 20.61 3.81 -16.83
N MET A 346 20.60 3.70 -15.50
CA MET A 346 21.48 4.45 -14.61
C MET A 346 22.82 3.73 -14.32
N GLY A 347 23.07 2.60 -14.98
CA GLY A 347 24.29 1.83 -14.85
C GLY A 347 24.32 0.81 -13.72
N VAL A 348 23.20 0.52 -13.10
CA VAL A 348 23.09 -0.48 -12.03
C VAL A 348 22.74 -1.84 -12.63
N VAL A 349 23.52 -2.86 -12.31
CA VAL A 349 23.27 -4.23 -12.75
C VAL A 349 22.41 -4.95 -11.72
N ILE A 350 21.26 -5.45 -12.17
CA ILE A 350 20.33 -6.25 -11.36
C ILE A 350 20.15 -7.61 -12.04
N GLY A 351 20.43 -8.68 -11.31
CA GLY A 351 20.18 -10.06 -11.75
C GLY A 351 18.90 -10.59 -11.12
N LEU A 352 18.10 -11.31 -11.90
CA LEU A 352 16.92 -12.05 -11.43
C LEU A 352 17.22 -13.54 -11.54
N ASP A 353 17.18 -14.24 -10.40
CA ASP A 353 17.47 -15.66 -10.30
C ASP A 353 16.41 -16.34 -9.43
N GLY A 354 15.41 -16.95 -10.08
CA GLY A 354 14.26 -17.53 -9.40
C GLY A 354 13.52 -16.49 -8.55
N ASP A 355 13.37 -16.77 -7.27
CA ASP A 355 12.70 -15.88 -6.32
C ASP A 355 13.62 -14.80 -5.72
N ARG A 356 14.84 -14.68 -6.23
CA ARG A 356 15.87 -13.77 -5.70
C ARG A 356 16.26 -12.70 -6.71
N MET A 357 16.46 -11.49 -6.20
CA MET A 357 17.04 -10.37 -6.92
C MET A 357 18.42 -10.09 -6.36
N LYS A 358 19.40 -9.95 -7.25
CA LYS A 358 20.77 -9.56 -6.90
C LYS A 358 21.03 -8.16 -7.41
N VAL A 359 21.39 -7.25 -6.51
CA VAL A 359 21.79 -5.88 -6.87
C VAL A 359 23.28 -5.73 -6.64
N TYR A 360 24.01 -5.48 -7.71
CA TYR A 360 25.47 -5.30 -7.68
C TYR A 360 25.75 -3.81 -7.42
N GLY A 361 25.95 -3.47 -6.13
CA GLY A 361 26.08 -2.10 -5.66
C GLY A 361 27.49 -1.63 -5.40
N GLY A 362 27.60 -0.37 -4.98
CA GLY A 362 28.87 0.24 -4.56
C GLY A 362 29.67 0.90 -5.67
N LYS A 363 29.25 0.82 -6.91
CA LYS A 363 29.93 1.44 -8.07
C LYS A 363 29.40 2.84 -8.43
N GLY A 364 28.46 3.34 -7.63
CA GLY A 364 27.75 4.59 -7.95
C GLY A 364 26.69 4.41 -9.03
N LEU A 365 26.12 5.52 -9.43
CA LEU A 365 25.01 5.59 -10.37
C LEU A 365 25.18 6.83 -11.22
N LYS A 366 24.87 6.73 -12.51
CA LYS A 366 24.89 7.86 -13.44
C LYS A 366 23.47 8.35 -13.70
N GLY A 367 23.30 9.67 -13.69
CA GLY A 367 22.05 10.29 -14.09
C GLY A 367 21.64 9.87 -15.50
N ALA A 368 20.36 9.63 -15.69
CA ALA A 368 19.77 9.18 -16.93
C ALA A 368 18.34 9.67 -17.07
N VAL A 369 17.74 9.43 -18.22
CA VAL A 369 16.29 9.56 -18.40
C VAL A 369 15.68 8.19 -18.10
N VAL A 370 14.85 8.15 -17.07
CA VAL A 370 14.14 6.94 -16.62
C VAL A 370 12.64 7.18 -16.67
N HIS A 371 11.87 6.10 -16.65
CA HIS A 371 10.40 6.13 -16.74
C HIS A 371 9.76 5.46 -15.54
N SER A 372 8.72 6.06 -14.98
CA SER A 372 8.01 5.46 -13.83
C SER A 372 7.24 4.17 -14.18
N ARG A 373 6.93 3.94 -15.45
CA ARG A 373 6.06 2.85 -15.93
C ARG A 373 4.69 2.86 -15.24
N HIS A 374 4.16 4.06 -14.97
CA HIS A 374 2.92 4.28 -14.22
C HIS A 374 2.95 3.69 -12.80
N ASP A 375 4.12 3.42 -12.28
CA ASP A 375 4.31 2.85 -10.95
C ASP A 375 4.95 3.88 -10.01
N HIS A 376 4.19 4.27 -8.99
CA HIS A 376 4.58 5.28 -8.02
C HIS A 376 5.87 4.92 -7.28
N ARG A 377 6.08 3.65 -6.99
CA ARG A 377 7.26 3.20 -6.24
C ARG A 377 8.51 3.16 -7.10
N ILE A 378 8.36 2.93 -8.39
CA ILE A 378 9.47 3.06 -9.34
C ILE A 378 9.90 4.53 -9.47
N ALA A 379 8.94 5.44 -9.60
CA ALA A 379 9.24 6.88 -9.62
C ALA A 379 10.00 7.32 -8.36
N MET A 380 9.53 6.92 -7.19
CA MET A 380 10.15 7.28 -5.91
C MET A 380 11.54 6.64 -5.74
N ALA A 381 11.72 5.38 -6.13
CA ALA A 381 13.01 4.69 -6.07
C ALA A 381 14.06 5.37 -6.95
N CYS A 382 13.70 5.73 -8.18
CA CYS A 382 14.57 6.45 -9.09
C CYS A 382 14.94 7.84 -8.55
N ALA A 383 13.98 8.56 -7.97
CA ALA A 383 14.22 9.87 -7.35
C ALA A 383 15.20 9.79 -6.18
N VAL A 384 15.02 8.82 -5.29
CA VAL A 384 15.91 8.61 -4.15
C VAL A 384 17.32 8.23 -4.60
N ALA A 385 17.42 7.29 -5.53
CA ALA A 385 18.72 6.88 -6.08
C ALA A 385 19.45 8.05 -6.76
N ALA A 386 18.71 8.95 -7.40
CA ALA A 386 19.25 10.13 -8.09
C ALA A 386 19.95 11.14 -7.15
N LEU A 387 19.68 11.11 -5.85
CA LEU A 387 20.25 12.06 -4.88
C LEU A 387 21.77 11.97 -4.77
N ARG A 388 22.38 10.85 -5.14
CA ARG A 388 23.84 10.68 -5.19
C ARG A 388 24.35 10.26 -6.56
N ALA A 389 23.54 10.42 -7.60
CA ALA A 389 23.97 10.13 -8.96
C ALA A 389 25.05 11.11 -9.44
N GLU A 390 25.90 10.63 -10.31
CA GLU A 390 26.77 11.48 -11.12
C GLU A 390 25.94 12.05 -12.28
N GLY A 391 25.61 13.35 -12.21
CA GLY A 391 24.75 14.03 -13.18
C GLY A 391 23.27 14.01 -12.79
N ASP A 392 22.47 14.67 -13.62
CA ASP A 392 21.04 14.85 -13.40
C ASP A 392 20.23 13.63 -13.87
N THR A 393 19.15 13.34 -13.17
CA THR A 393 18.22 12.28 -13.53
C THR A 393 16.85 12.88 -13.86
N THR A 394 16.30 12.52 -15.01
CA THR A 394 14.95 12.90 -15.41
C THR A 394 14.02 11.69 -15.26
N ILE A 395 12.92 11.86 -14.56
CA ILE A 395 11.89 10.84 -14.39
C ILE A 395 10.70 11.22 -15.25
N GLU A 396 10.42 10.42 -16.28
CA GLU A 396 9.22 10.57 -17.11
C GLU A 396 8.01 10.00 -16.41
N GLU A 397 6.83 10.59 -16.66
CA GLU A 397 5.58 10.26 -15.98
C GLU A 397 5.72 10.28 -14.45
N ALA A 398 6.38 11.30 -13.96
CA ALA A 398 6.66 11.49 -12.54
C ALA A 398 5.42 11.64 -11.67
N GLN A 399 4.27 12.00 -12.26
CA GLN A 399 2.98 12.12 -11.55
C GLN A 399 2.46 10.77 -11.02
N ALA A 400 3.07 9.66 -11.38
CA ALA A 400 2.73 8.35 -10.82
C ALA A 400 2.75 8.34 -9.29
N ILE A 401 3.53 9.21 -8.64
CA ILE A 401 3.53 9.36 -7.17
C ILE A 401 2.16 9.71 -6.60
N ASN A 402 1.30 10.36 -7.37
CA ASN A 402 -0.03 10.80 -6.89
C ASN A 402 -0.91 9.65 -6.46
N LYS A 403 -0.62 8.44 -6.92
CA LYS A 403 -1.32 7.23 -6.52
C LYS A 403 -1.27 7.00 -5.00
N SER A 404 -0.10 7.21 -4.37
CA SER A 404 0.10 6.90 -2.95
C SER A 404 0.78 7.99 -2.14
N TYR A 405 1.60 8.83 -2.74
CA TYR A 405 2.42 9.83 -2.04
C TYR A 405 2.54 11.12 -2.88
N PRO A 406 1.45 11.91 -3.00
CA PRO A 406 1.44 13.09 -3.86
C PRO A 406 2.44 14.17 -3.45
N ASP A 407 2.79 14.26 -2.17
CA ASP A 407 3.72 15.27 -1.64
C ASP A 407 5.20 14.87 -1.74
N PHE A 408 5.52 13.74 -2.36
CA PHE A 408 6.87 13.16 -2.29
C PHE A 408 7.96 14.09 -2.79
N TYR A 409 7.80 14.68 -3.98
CA TYR A 409 8.81 15.60 -4.51
C TYR A 409 8.91 16.89 -3.69
N GLU A 410 7.79 17.40 -3.20
CA GLU A 410 7.77 18.56 -2.31
C GLU A 410 8.47 18.27 -0.99
N HIS A 411 8.26 17.09 -0.41
CA HIS A 411 8.96 16.66 0.80
C HIS A 411 10.48 16.52 0.58
N LEU A 412 10.92 16.02 -0.58
CA LEU A 412 12.33 16.02 -0.91
C LEU A 412 12.89 17.45 -1.01
N GLN A 413 12.14 18.38 -1.61
CA GLN A 413 12.52 19.79 -1.69
C GLN A 413 12.62 20.42 -0.29
N GLN A 414 11.68 20.14 0.62
CA GLN A 414 11.73 20.61 2.00
C GLN A 414 12.97 20.10 2.75
N LEU A 415 13.47 18.94 2.39
CA LEU A 415 14.71 18.38 2.94
C LEU A 415 15.98 18.92 2.24
N GLY A 416 15.83 19.80 1.25
CA GLY A 416 16.93 20.45 0.56
C GLY A 416 17.30 19.88 -0.81
N ALA A 417 16.55 18.87 -1.31
CA ALA A 417 16.76 18.36 -2.66
C ALA A 417 16.38 19.40 -3.73
N VAL A 418 17.13 19.40 -4.82
CA VAL A 418 16.79 20.18 -6.01
C VAL A 418 15.97 19.32 -6.95
N VAL A 419 14.68 19.59 -7.00
CA VAL A 419 13.71 18.90 -7.84
C VAL A 419 12.99 19.92 -8.72
N ASN A 420 13.13 19.78 -10.03
CA ASN A 420 12.46 20.65 -11.00
C ASN A 420 11.35 19.88 -11.70
N ILE A 421 10.12 20.34 -11.52
CA ILE A 421 8.94 19.71 -12.12
C ILE A 421 8.58 20.43 -13.41
N LYS A 422 8.51 19.69 -14.51
CA LYS A 422 7.97 20.17 -15.78
C LYS A 422 6.59 19.55 -15.98
N LYS A 423 5.57 20.41 -16.03
CA LYS A 423 4.23 20.00 -16.46
C LYS A 423 4.18 20.12 -17.97
N GLU A 424 3.68 19.10 -18.65
CA GLU A 424 3.35 19.23 -20.07
C GLU A 424 2.29 20.32 -20.19
N LEU A 425 2.54 21.30 -21.08
CA LEU A 425 1.53 22.27 -21.49
C LEU A 425 0.51 21.49 -22.34
N VAL A 426 -0.69 21.29 -21.80
CA VAL A 426 -1.85 20.77 -22.54
C VAL A 426 -2.34 21.82 -23.51
#